data_dc5d3cb1f41463f0cb773567626492e1
#
_entry.id   dc5d3cb1f41463f0cb773567626492e1
#
_cell.length_a   1.000
_cell.length_b   1.000
_cell.length_c   1.000
_cell.angle_alpha   90.00
_cell.angle_beta   90.00
_cell.angle_gamma   90.00
#
_symmetry.space_group_name_H-M   'P 1'
#
loop_
_entity.id
_entity.type
_entity.pdbx_description
1 polymer ?
#
loop_
_entity_poly.entity_id
_entity_poly.type
_entity_poly.pdbx_seq_one_letter_code
_entity_poly.pdbx_strand_id
1 'polypeptide(L)'
;MYRRSLPLNGGMLFDFERPAEKVCMWMKNTLIPLSVAFMDNDGVILNIEDMQPQTETNHCSAPNKAVRYALEMDVGWFAQKHIGPGDRVTKGAAQ
;
A
#
# COMPACT_ATOMS: atom_id res chain seq x y z
N MET A 1 -14.01 -5.43 -6.84
CA MET A 1 -12.86 -5.24 -7.72
C MET A 1 -11.91 -6.42 -7.62
N TYR A 2 -11.52 -6.97 -8.76
CA TYR A 2 -10.56 -8.07 -8.79
C TYR A 2 -9.15 -7.55 -8.49
N ARG A 3 -8.41 -8.28 -7.67
CA ARG A 3 -7.03 -7.93 -7.35
C ARG A 3 -6.26 -9.18 -6.97
N ARG A 4 -4.95 -9.14 -7.16
CA ARG A 4 -4.05 -10.19 -6.70
C ARG A 4 -3.23 -9.66 -5.54
N SER A 5 -2.88 -10.55 -4.63
CA SER A 5 -2.01 -10.21 -3.50
C SER A 5 -0.91 -11.24 -3.37
N LEU A 6 0.28 -10.78 -3.00
CA LEU A 6 1.46 -11.62 -2.84
C LEU A 6 2.16 -11.25 -1.55
N PRO A 7 2.53 -12.24 -0.72
CA PRO A 7 3.37 -11.93 0.45
C PRO A 7 4.75 -11.47 -0.03
N LEU A 8 5.31 -10.47 0.65
CA LEU A 8 6.58 -9.90 0.26
C LEU A 8 7.30 -9.34 1.49
N ASN A 9 8.38 -10.00 1.91
CA ASN A 9 9.24 -9.56 3.02
C ASN A 9 8.44 -9.22 4.28
N GLY A 10 7.47 -10.06 4.62
CA GLY A 10 6.66 -9.85 5.81
C GLY A 10 5.46 -8.97 5.58
N GLY A 11 5.22 -8.57 4.34
CA GLY A 11 4.09 -7.73 3.98
C GLY A 11 3.23 -8.36 2.91
N MET A 12 2.38 -7.56 2.30
CA MET A 12 1.46 -8.02 1.27
C MET A 12 1.38 -6.99 0.15
N LEU A 13 1.71 -7.41 -1.07
CA LEU A 13 1.59 -6.56 -2.25
C LEU A 13 0.27 -6.86 -2.96
N PHE A 14 -0.50 -5.82 -3.20
CA PHE A 14 -1.74 -5.91 -3.98
C PHE A 14 -1.51 -5.30 -5.35
N ASP A 15 -1.84 -6.06 -6.38
CA ASP A 15 -1.78 -5.61 -7.77
C ASP A 15 -3.21 -5.51 -8.28
N PHE A 16 -3.66 -4.31 -8.60
CA PHE A 16 -5.03 -4.09 -9.06
C PHE A 16 -5.18 -4.35 -10.55
N GLU A 17 -4.10 -4.74 -11.21
CA GLU A 17 -4.01 -5.17 -12.61
C GLU A 17 -4.24 -4.07 -13.64
N ARG A 18 -4.86 -2.99 -13.25
CA ARG A 18 -4.96 -1.77 -14.06
C ARG A 18 -5.09 -0.59 -13.11
N PRO A 19 -4.66 0.60 -13.52
CA PRO A 19 -4.75 1.76 -12.65
C PRO A 19 -6.20 2.07 -12.27
N ALA A 20 -6.41 2.44 -11.02
CA ALA A 20 -7.70 2.87 -10.49
C ALA A 20 -7.58 4.30 -9.99
N GLU A 21 -8.67 5.06 -10.13
CA GLU A 21 -8.63 6.47 -9.74
C GLU A 21 -8.50 6.65 -8.24
N LYS A 22 -9.05 5.72 -7.46
CA LYS A 22 -9.00 5.81 -6.02
C LYS A 22 -9.10 4.40 -5.43
N VAL A 23 -8.24 4.13 -4.46
CA VAL A 23 -8.26 2.88 -3.72
C VAL A 23 -8.31 3.21 -2.25
N CYS A 24 -9.25 2.59 -1.54
CA CYS A 24 -9.37 2.76 -0.09
C CYS A 24 -9.28 1.40 0.58
N MET A 25 -8.69 1.37 1.77
CA MET A 25 -8.56 0.16 2.56
C MET A 25 -9.05 0.42 3.96
N TRP A 26 -9.53 -0.63 4.61
CA TRP A 26 -9.93 -0.56 6.01
C TRP A 26 -9.44 -1.81 6.73
N MET A 27 -9.54 -1.79 8.06
CA MET A 27 -8.92 -2.80 8.92
C MET A 27 -9.96 -3.61 9.69
N LYS A 28 -11.16 -3.74 9.16
CA LYS A 28 -12.29 -4.31 9.90
C LYS A 28 -12.00 -5.67 10.53
N ASN A 29 -11.33 -6.55 9.80
CA ASN A 29 -11.03 -7.89 10.29
C ASN A 29 -9.54 -8.14 10.42
N THR A 30 -8.75 -7.09 10.58
CA THR A 30 -7.29 -7.18 10.70
C THR A 30 -6.89 -6.97 12.14
N LEU A 31 -6.06 -7.86 12.66
CA LEU A 31 -5.73 -7.90 14.08
C LEU A 31 -4.45 -7.15 14.45
N ILE A 32 -3.64 -6.78 13.46
CA ILE A 32 -2.38 -6.08 13.72
C ILE A 32 -2.38 -4.74 12.99
N PRO A 33 -1.66 -3.74 13.53
CA PRO A 33 -1.57 -2.45 12.83
C PRO A 33 -0.67 -2.58 11.61
N LEU A 34 -1.03 -1.91 10.53
CA LEU A 34 -0.30 -1.97 9.27
C LEU A 34 -0.07 -0.57 8.72
N SER A 35 0.96 -0.43 7.88
CA SER A 35 1.12 0.74 7.02
C SER A 35 0.89 0.31 5.59
N VAL A 36 0.22 1.14 4.80
CA VAL A 36 0.02 0.86 3.38
C VAL A 36 0.61 1.98 2.54
N ALA A 37 1.37 1.60 1.51
CA ALA A 37 1.88 2.53 0.51
C ALA A 37 1.11 2.31 -0.78
N PHE A 38 0.45 3.35 -1.26
CA PHE A 38 -0.23 3.32 -2.56
C PHE A 38 0.74 3.77 -3.63
N MET A 39 0.82 3.04 -4.73
CA MET A 39 1.81 3.29 -5.78
C MET A 39 1.15 3.37 -7.14
N ASP A 40 1.75 4.16 -8.02
CA ASP A 40 1.27 4.26 -9.40
C ASP A 40 1.79 3.09 -10.24
N ASN A 41 1.53 3.16 -11.54
CA ASN A 41 1.90 2.09 -12.46
C ASN A 41 3.42 1.89 -12.59
N ASP A 42 4.20 2.90 -12.24
CA ASP A 42 5.66 2.83 -12.27
C ASP A 42 6.27 2.44 -10.93
N GLY A 43 5.44 2.19 -9.92
CA GLY A 43 5.92 1.84 -8.59
C GLY A 43 6.27 3.03 -7.72
N VAL A 44 5.93 4.24 -8.14
CA VAL A 44 6.20 5.44 -7.35
C VAL A 44 5.14 5.57 -6.25
N ILE A 45 5.60 5.74 -5.02
CA ILE A 45 4.70 5.87 -3.88
C ILE A 45 3.97 7.21 -3.93
N LEU A 46 2.65 7.14 -3.89
CA LEU A 46 1.79 8.33 -3.92
C LEU A 46 1.55 8.86 -2.52
N ASN A 47 1.24 7.97 -1.59
CA ASN A 47 1.05 8.31 -0.19
C ASN A 47 1.15 7.04 0.66
N ILE A 48 1.36 7.23 1.95
CA ILE A 48 1.44 6.14 2.93
C ILE A 48 0.46 6.46 4.05
N GLU A 49 -0.32 5.44 4.46
CA GLU A 49 -1.30 5.57 5.53
C GLU A 49 -1.00 4.54 6.62
N ASP A 50 -1.04 4.96 7.87
CA ASP A 50 -0.96 4.05 9.01
C ASP A 50 -2.38 3.65 9.42
N MET A 51 -2.59 2.35 9.60
CA MET A 51 -3.92 1.81 9.82
C MET A 51 -3.97 1.02 11.12
N GLN A 52 -4.96 1.32 11.96
CA GLN A 52 -5.13 0.65 13.25
C GLN A 52 -5.99 -0.60 13.11
N PRO A 53 -5.75 -1.64 13.96
CA PRO A 53 -6.51 -2.89 13.86
C PRO A 53 -8.00 -2.67 14.08
N GLN A 54 -8.79 -3.44 13.37
CA GLN A 54 -10.23 -3.55 13.55
C GLN A 54 -11.01 -2.23 13.44
N THR A 55 -10.47 -1.27 12.70
CA THR A 55 -11.18 -0.02 12.44
C THR A 55 -11.83 -0.06 11.07
N GLU A 56 -12.93 0.69 10.92
CA GLU A 56 -13.63 0.82 9.66
C GLU A 56 -13.37 2.15 8.99
N THR A 57 -12.42 2.91 9.50
CA THR A 57 -11.97 4.14 8.84
C THR A 57 -11.36 3.81 7.49
N ASN A 58 -11.77 4.52 6.47
CA ASN A 58 -11.19 4.35 5.14
C ASN A 58 -9.86 5.07 5.06
N HIS A 59 -8.84 4.36 4.60
CA HIS A 59 -7.52 4.91 4.32
C HIS A 59 -7.32 4.87 2.82
N CYS A 60 -7.28 6.04 2.21
CA CYS A 60 -7.39 6.13 0.76
C CYS A 60 -6.11 6.64 0.12
N SER A 61 -5.95 6.28 -1.17
CA SER A 61 -4.86 6.79 -1.99
C SER A 61 -5.02 8.29 -2.23
N ALA A 62 -3.91 8.94 -2.58
CA ALA A 62 -3.89 10.38 -2.86
C ALA A 62 -4.88 10.71 -3.97
N PRO A 63 -5.60 11.83 -3.86
CA PRO A 63 -6.59 12.20 -4.87
C PRO A 63 -5.92 12.57 -6.18
N ASN A 64 -6.65 12.37 -7.27
CA ASN A 64 -6.22 12.75 -8.63
C ASN A 64 -4.98 12.02 -9.12
N LYS A 65 -4.70 10.83 -8.55
CA LYS A 65 -3.58 9.99 -8.95
C LYS A 65 -4.09 8.58 -9.17
N ALA A 66 -3.70 7.96 -10.28
CA ALA A 66 -4.08 6.58 -10.56
C ALA A 66 -3.20 5.62 -9.76
N VAL A 67 -3.82 4.63 -9.13
CA VAL A 67 -3.15 3.65 -8.27
C VAL A 67 -3.11 2.31 -8.98
N ARG A 68 -1.94 1.70 -9.05
CA ARG A 68 -1.77 0.37 -9.60
C ARG A 68 -1.49 -0.66 -8.52
N TYR A 69 -0.73 -0.29 -7.50
CA TYR A 69 -0.30 -1.22 -6.45
C TYR A 69 -0.53 -0.63 -5.08
N ALA A 70 -0.66 -1.52 -4.09
CA ALA A 70 -0.62 -1.15 -2.68
C ALA A 70 0.25 -2.16 -1.95
N LEU A 71 1.15 -1.69 -1.10
CA LEU A 71 2.04 -2.54 -0.32
C LEU A 71 1.73 -2.33 1.15
N GLU A 72 1.28 -3.40 1.83
CA GLU A 72 1.04 -3.38 3.28
C GLU A 72 2.23 -3.99 4.00
N MET A 73 2.73 -3.29 5.01
CA MET A 73 3.82 -3.75 5.87
C MET A 73 3.44 -3.48 7.31
N ASP A 74 4.22 -4.00 8.25
CA ASP A 74 4.03 -3.66 9.66
C ASP A 74 4.04 -2.15 9.85
N VAL A 75 3.23 -1.65 10.78
CA VAL A 75 3.12 -0.22 10.99
C VAL A 75 4.50 0.38 11.29
N GLY A 76 4.81 1.49 10.60
CA GLY A 76 6.09 2.16 10.77
C GLY A 76 7.22 1.61 9.92
N TRP A 77 6.99 0.51 9.18
CA TRP A 77 8.07 -0.11 8.41
C TRP A 77 8.69 0.84 7.39
N PHE A 78 7.85 1.61 6.68
CA PHE A 78 8.37 2.54 5.66
C PHE A 78 9.23 3.62 6.29
N ALA A 79 8.79 4.16 7.42
CA ALA A 79 9.56 5.19 8.12
C ALA A 79 10.91 4.66 8.60
N GLN A 80 10.94 3.42 9.10
CA GLN A 80 12.19 2.80 9.53
C GLN A 80 13.18 2.63 8.37
N LYS A 81 12.67 2.41 7.17
CA LYS A 81 13.51 2.22 5.97
C LYS A 81 13.79 3.53 5.25
N HIS A 82 13.29 4.65 5.78
CA HIS A 82 13.42 5.96 5.14
C HIS A 82 12.80 5.98 3.74
N ILE A 83 11.65 5.32 3.62
CA ILE A 83 10.89 5.24 2.37
C ILE A 83 9.64 6.11 2.52
N GLY A 84 9.37 6.95 1.54
CA GLY A 84 8.21 7.84 1.58
C GLY A 84 7.65 8.17 0.21
N PRO A 85 6.64 9.04 0.17
CA PRO A 85 6.06 9.46 -1.11
C PRO A 85 7.12 10.00 -2.06
N GLY A 86 7.01 9.63 -3.33
CA GLY A 86 7.98 9.96 -4.36
C GLY A 86 9.06 8.91 -4.56
N ASP A 87 9.25 8.02 -3.59
CA ASP A 87 10.21 6.93 -3.74
C ASP A 87 9.62 5.86 -4.66
N ARG A 88 10.50 5.14 -5.33
CA ARG A 88 10.10 4.10 -6.27
C ARG A 88 10.40 2.72 -5.73
N VAL A 89 9.41 1.86 -5.80
CA VAL A 89 9.55 0.46 -5.40
C VAL A 89 9.58 -0.39 -6.66
N THR A 90 10.61 -1.22 -6.80
CA THR A 90 10.72 -2.09 -7.96
C THR A 90 10.77 -3.55 -7.51
N LYS A 91 10.18 -4.42 -8.31
CA LYS A 91 10.15 -5.85 -7.97
C LYS A 91 11.54 -6.46 -7.95
N GLY A 92 12.38 -6.07 -8.88
CA GLY A 92 13.72 -6.63 -8.97
C GLY A 92 14.58 -6.26 -7.78
N ALA A 93 14.39 -5.09 -7.23
CA ALA A 93 15.18 -4.61 -6.10
C ALA A 93 14.84 -5.31 -4.80
N ALA A 94 13.72 -5.98 -4.74
CA ALA A 94 13.27 -6.68 -3.52
C ALA A 94 13.96 -8.01 -3.31
N GLN A 95 14.78 -8.41 -4.21
CA GLN A 95 15.46 -9.70 -4.15
C GLN A 95 16.71 -9.67 -3.31
#